data_74cce43f7909ea0629488d4c2f7cd16f
#
_entry.id   74cce43f7909ea0629488d4c2f7cd16f
#
_cell.length_a   1.000
_cell.length_b   1.000
_cell.length_c   1.000
_cell.angle_alpha   90.00
_cell.angle_beta   90.00
_cell.angle_gamma   90.00
#
_symmetry.space_group_name_H-M   'P 1'
#
loop_
_entity.id
_entity.type
_entity.pdbx_description
1 polymer ?
#
loop_
_entity_poly.entity_id
_entity_poly.type
_entity_poly.pdbx_seq_one_letter_code
_entity_poly.pdbx_strand_id
1 'polypeptide(L)'
;MLFRSKAHENGETRSFEQFLEAHDTEQVHFIGKDIIYFHTLFWPAMLKFAGAPYRVPDHVYAHGFITVSGEKMSKSRGTGISPLRYLDIGMNPEWLRYYIGAKLNSNVEDIDFNPDDFIARVNSDLIGKYVNIASRAANFIAKHFDGQLRHDGDTAEISRQAQDAATKIAELYDARETGKAIREIMALADAINQDFDAGKPWVLAKDPTKLHELQAVCSRALRGFKLLSVLIAPVLPQVAARVATELFGMHRPFEWQDAGELPTRINPYQHLMTRVDPKQLDALFDTDTATGSGTRTDNTTAGAAAAPTSAAKPAKTAKPAQSAGSPPSQSRASDTAELAAAAAVEGNLISIDDFLRVDLRIAKILSAEFIEGADKLLRLKLDVGELGERQIFAGIRAAYDPATLVGRLIVVVANLEPRKMRFGVSEGMMLAAGPGGKDIFVLSPDSGAAPGQRVK
;
A
#
# COMPACT_ATOMS: atom_id res chain seq x y z
N MET A 1 27.62 20.45 -2.43
CA MET A 1 27.91 21.13 -1.16
C MET A 1 27.09 20.58 0.01
N LEU A 2 25.76 20.54 -0.07
CA LEU A 2 24.90 20.09 1.05
C LEU A 2 25.18 18.65 1.52
N PHE A 3 25.44 17.72 0.61
CA PHE A 3 25.75 16.32 0.93
C PHE A 3 27.05 16.19 1.76
N ARG A 4 28.14 16.88 1.36
CA ARG A 4 29.41 16.85 2.10
C ARG A 4 29.26 17.35 3.53
N SER A 5 28.55 18.47 3.73
CA SER A 5 28.34 19.04 5.06
C SER A 5 27.56 18.08 5.95
N LYS A 6 26.48 17.45 5.43
CA LYS A 6 25.67 16.48 6.18
C LYS A 6 26.42 15.18 6.50
N ALA A 7 27.27 14.69 5.60
CA ALA A 7 28.09 13.53 5.86
C ALA A 7 29.07 13.79 7.01
N HIS A 8 29.75 14.93 7.03
CA HIS A 8 30.64 15.33 8.13
C HIS A 8 29.89 15.55 9.45
N GLU A 9 28.71 16.19 9.43
CA GLU A 9 27.84 16.33 10.60
C GLU A 9 27.46 14.97 11.20
N ASN A 10 27.35 13.93 10.37
CA ASN A 10 27.03 12.56 10.77
C ASN A 10 28.28 11.68 11.06
N GLY A 11 29.46 12.29 11.18
CA GLY A 11 30.68 11.59 11.58
C GLY A 11 31.51 10.99 10.43
N GLU A 12 31.16 11.23 9.15
CA GLU A 12 32.00 10.83 8.03
C GLU A 12 33.30 11.67 8.00
N THR A 13 34.41 11.02 8.13
CA THR A 13 35.77 11.68 8.19
C THR A 13 36.50 11.66 6.86
N ARG A 14 36.10 10.83 5.90
CA ARG A 14 36.69 10.74 4.58
C ARG A 14 36.39 11.97 3.73
N SER A 15 37.31 12.34 2.84
CA SER A 15 36.99 13.30 1.78
C SER A 15 35.91 12.72 0.84
N PHE A 16 35.23 13.58 0.09
CA PHE A 16 34.22 13.13 -0.88
C PHE A 16 34.81 12.15 -1.91
N GLU A 17 36.00 12.42 -2.36
CA GLU A 17 36.75 11.57 -3.29
C GLU A 17 37.08 10.20 -2.66
N GLN A 18 37.63 10.18 -1.47
CA GLN A 18 37.91 8.97 -0.71
C GLN A 18 36.63 8.15 -0.44
N PHE A 19 35.52 8.84 -0.13
CA PHE A 19 34.25 8.18 0.07
C PHE A 19 33.74 7.51 -1.21
N LEU A 20 33.80 8.19 -2.37
CA LEU A 20 33.32 7.64 -3.64
C LEU A 20 34.17 6.49 -4.16
N GLU A 21 35.50 6.53 -3.92
CA GLU A 21 36.44 5.52 -4.41
C GLU A 21 36.58 4.32 -3.47
N ALA A 22 36.05 4.41 -2.26
CA ALA A 22 36.16 3.34 -1.26
C ALA A 22 35.42 2.06 -1.72
N HIS A 23 36.07 0.91 -1.50
CA HIS A 23 35.50 -0.39 -1.86
C HIS A 23 34.28 -0.79 -1.03
N ASP A 24 34.12 -0.20 0.15
CA ASP A 24 33.02 -0.38 1.07
C ASP A 24 31.84 0.57 0.78
N THR A 25 31.90 1.40 -0.25
CA THR A 25 30.85 2.33 -0.66
C THR A 25 30.11 1.77 -1.85
N GLU A 26 28.80 1.58 -1.67
CA GLU A 26 27.87 1.17 -2.70
C GLU A 26 26.96 2.36 -3.09
N GLN A 27 26.78 2.59 -4.40
CA GLN A 27 25.88 3.62 -4.92
C GLN A 27 24.61 2.98 -5.47
N VAL A 28 23.50 3.20 -4.77
CA VAL A 28 22.18 2.69 -5.14
C VAL A 28 21.28 3.84 -5.55
N HIS A 29 20.74 3.79 -6.76
CA HIS A 29 19.81 4.78 -7.29
C HIS A 29 18.40 4.23 -7.38
N PHE A 30 17.44 4.85 -6.69
CA PHE A 30 16.02 4.60 -6.86
C PHE A 30 15.43 5.68 -7.75
N ILE A 31 14.80 5.29 -8.85
CA ILE A 31 14.32 6.22 -9.88
C ILE A 31 12.91 5.88 -10.33
N GLY A 32 12.18 6.87 -10.86
CA GLY A 32 10.92 6.65 -11.56
C GLY A 32 11.14 5.99 -12.94
N LYS A 33 10.19 5.22 -13.40
CA LYS A 33 10.26 4.51 -14.70
C LYS A 33 10.42 5.42 -15.92
N ASP A 34 10.05 6.69 -15.80
CA ASP A 34 10.16 7.69 -16.87
C ASP A 34 11.59 8.19 -17.13
N ILE A 35 12.50 7.97 -16.19
CA ILE A 35 13.89 8.41 -16.28
C ILE A 35 14.92 7.27 -16.33
N ILE A 36 14.46 6.05 -16.62
CA ILE A 36 15.33 4.88 -16.76
C ILE A 36 16.44 5.16 -17.76
N TYR A 37 16.10 5.66 -18.95
CA TYR A 37 17.06 5.94 -20.01
C TYR A 37 18.18 6.86 -19.56
N PHE A 38 17.86 7.92 -18.79
CA PHE A 38 18.84 8.87 -18.30
C PHE A 38 19.77 8.26 -17.26
N HIS A 39 19.29 7.37 -16.40
CA HIS A 39 20.05 6.82 -15.29
C HIS A 39 20.79 5.51 -15.61
N THR A 40 20.38 4.79 -16.67
CA THR A 40 21.04 3.54 -17.06
C THR A 40 21.98 3.69 -18.26
N LEU A 41 21.82 4.74 -19.05
CA LEU A 41 22.67 4.98 -20.22
C LEU A 41 23.41 6.32 -20.14
N PHE A 42 22.68 7.44 -20.09
CA PHE A 42 23.26 8.77 -20.21
C PHE A 42 24.14 9.13 -19.00
N TRP A 43 23.60 9.02 -17.80
CA TRP A 43 24.32 9.35 -16.56
C TRP A 43 25.57 8.48 -16.34
N PRO A 44 25.53 7.14 -16.46
CA PRO A 44 26.71 6.30 -16.39
C PRO A 44 27.81 6.67 -17.43
N ALA A 45 27.38 6.99 -18.65
CA ALA A 45 28.34 7.45 -19.68
C ALA A 45 29.05 8.75 -19.25
N MET A 46 28.29 9.74 -18.76
CA MET A 46 28.89 10.98 -18.26
C MET A 46 29.87 10.75 -17.13
N LEU A 47 29.52 9.94 -16.13
CA LEU A 47 30.41 9.64 -15.00
C LEU A 47 31.68 8.93 -15.46
N LYS A 48 31.53 7.97 -16.39
CA LYS A 48 32.68 7.27 -16.96
C LYS A 48 33.60 8.19 -17.74
N PHE A 49 33.08 9.13 -18.51
CA PHE A 49 33.86 10.12 -19.23
C PHE A 49 34.48 11.18 -18.31
N ALA A 50 33.87 11.52 -17.19
CA ALA A 50 34.41 12.44 -16.19
C ALA A 50 35.63 11.86 -15.46
N GLY A 51 35.70 10.52 -15.36
CA GLY A 51 36.81 9.83 -14.69
C GLY A 51 36.77 9.96 -13.16
N ALA A 52 37.84 9.53 -12.50
CA ALA A 52 37.97 9.60 -11.05
C ALA A 52 37.74 11.03 -10.51
N PRO A 53 37.11 11.19 -9.36
CA PRO A 53 36.64 10.16 -8.40
C PRO A 53 35.23 9.60 -8.69
N TYR A 54 34.63 9.95 -9.83
CA TYR A 54 33.26 9.58 -10.16
C TYR A 54 33.13 8.12 -10.58
N ARG A 55 32.21 7.39 -9.95
CA ARG A 55 31.88 6.01 -10.26
C ARG A 55 30.50 5.90 -10.86
N VAL A 56 30.31 4.90 -11.71
CA VAL A 56 28.99 4.50 -12.19
C VAL A 56 28.24 3.89 -11.01
N PRO A 57 26.93 4.15 -10.86
CA PRO A 57 26.11 3.51 -9.83
C PRO A 57 26.22 1.98 -9.88
N ASP A 58 26.33 1.35 -8.72
CA ASP A 58 26.39 -0.11 -8.61
C ASP A 58 25.01 -0.72 -8.89
N HIS A 59 23.94 -0.07 -8.43
CA HIS A 59 22.58 -0.50 -8.67
C HIS A 59 21.65 0.65 -9.06
N VAL A 60 20.75 0.38 -10.02
CA VAL A 60 19.68 1.31 -10.43
C VAL A 60 18.36 0.55 -10.37
N TYR A 61 17.49 0.95 -9.45
CA TYR A 61 16.17 0.38 -9.27
C TYR A 61 15.10 1.33 -9.75
N ALA A 62 14.30 0.89 -10.72
CA ALA A 62 13.15 1.66 -11.22
C ALA A 62 11.87 1.28 -10.46
N HIS A 63 11.02 2.27 -10.21
CA HIS A 63 9.68 2.07 -9.67
C HIS A 63 8.62 2.74 -10.53
N GLY A 64 7.36 2.32 -10.38
CA GLY A 64 6.21 2.92 -11.02
C GLY A 64 5.82 4.26 -10.42
N PHE A 65 4.71 4.82 -10.90
CA PHE A 65 4.14 6.06 -10.39
C PHE A 65 3.12 5.79 -9.29
N ILE A 66 2.83 6.85 -8.51
CA ILE A 66 1.65 6.88 -7.65
C ILE A 66 0.52 7.52 -8.45
N THR A 67 -0.61 6.82 -8.57
CA THR A 67 -1.88 7.33 -9.09
C THR A 67 -2.83 7.61 -7.94
N VAL A 68 -3.87 8.40 -8.17
CA VAL A 68 -4.92 8.66 -7.19
C VAL A 68 -6.26 8.32 -7.84
N SER A 69 -6.95 7.30 -7.32
CA SER A 69 -8.22 6.79 -7.88
C SER A 69 -8.11 6.47 -9.37
N GLY A 70 -6.99 5.86 -9.79
CA GLY A 70 -6.72 5.47 -11.18
C GLY A 70 -6.21 6.59 -12.08
N GLU A 71 -6.13 7.84 -11.61
CA GLU A 71 -5.64 8.96 -12.40
C GLU A 71 -4.18 9.31 -12.07
N LYS A 72 -3.39 9.60 -13.10
CA LYS A 72 -2.01 10.09 -12.91
C LYS A 72 -2.05 11.44 -12.20
N MET A 73 -1.25 11.57 -11.13
CA MET A 73 -1.10 12.82 -10.40
C MET A 73 -0.65 13.96 -11.32
N SER A 74 -1.37 15.07 -11.34
CA SER A 74 -1.07 16.26 -12.12
C SER A 74 -1.14 17.50 -11.27
N LYS A 75 -0.01 18.22 -11.15
CA LYS A 75 0.04 19.51 -10.41
C LYS A 75 -0.89 20.57 -11.02
N SER A 76 -1.04 20.58 -12.34
CA SER A 76 -1.90 21.55 -13.04
C SER A 76 -3.39 21.28 -12.89
N ARG A 77 -3.78 20.03 -12.55
CA ARG A 77 -5.17 19.65 -12.33
C ARG A 77 -5.54 19.49 -10.86
N GLY A 78 -4.58 19.65 -9.95
CA GLY A 78 -4.81 19.48 -8.51
C GLY A 78 -5.09 18.03 -8.08
N THR A 79 -4.86 17.05 -8.97
CA THR A 79 -5.20 15.63 -8.73
C THR A 79 -4.05 14.87 -8.06
N GLY A 80 -3.37 15.44 -7.08
CA GLY A 80 -2.22 14.77 -6.47
C GLY A 80 -2.15 14.95 -4.97
N ILE A 81 -1.55 13.98 -4.28
CA ILE A 81 -1.17 14.14 -2.88
C ILE A 81 0.03 15.07 -2.82
N SER A 82 -0.18 16.31 -2.35
CA SER A 82 0.92 17.20 -2.02
C SER A 82 1.53 16.79 -0.68
N PRO A 83 2.82 16.41 -0.62
CA PRO A 83 3.47 16.09 0.66
C PRO A 83 3.43 17.23 1.66
N LEU A 84 3.57 18.47 1.20
CA LEU A 84 3.49 19.65 2.06
C LEU A 84 2.08 19.81 2.62
N ARG A 85 1.04 19.76 1.77
CA ARG A 85 -0.36 19.80 2.22
C ARG A 85 -0.69 18.69 3.22
N TYR A 86 -0.18 17.46 2.97
CA TYR A 86 -0.35 16.32 3.86
C TYR A 86 0.18 16.62 5.27
N LEU A 87 1.35 17.28 5.37
CA LEU A 87 1.94 17.67 6.65
C LEU A 87 1.22 18.86 7.28
N ASP A 88 0.84 19.88 6.47
CA ASP A 88 0.17 21.09 6.95
C ASP A 88 -1.19 20.82 7.60
N ILE A 89 -1.92 19.82 7.13
CA ILE A 89 -3.18 19.37 7.76
C ILE A 89 -2.96 18.42 8.94
N GLY A 90 -1.71 18.21 9.37
CA GLY A 90 -1.35 17.44 10.56
C GLY A 90 -1.43 15.93 10.39
N MET A 91 -1.39 15.40 9.17
CA MET A 91 -1.35 13.96 8.93
C MET A 91 0.04 13.39 9.23
N ASN A 92 0.05 12.23 9.88
CA ASN A 92 1.29 11.57 10.23
C ASN A 92 1.97 10.98 8.97
N PRO A 93 3.23 11.38 8.66
CA PRO A 93 3.95 10.88 7.48
C PRO A 93 4.18 9.36 7.50
N GLU A 94 4.23 8.74 8.66
CA GLU A 94 4.42 7.28 8.76
C GLU A 94 3.18 6.48 8.35
N TRP A 95 1.98 7.07 8.39
CA TRP A 95 0.79 6.43 7.81
C TRP A 95 0.95 6.26 6.30
N LEU A 96 1.42 7.31 5.61
CA LEU A 96 1.64 7.27 4.16
C LEU A 96 2.81 6.34 3.81
N ARG A 97 3.91 6.36 4.58
CA ARG A 97 5.03 5.44 4.41
C ARG A 97 4.59 3.99 4.53
N TYR A 98 3.80 3.66 5.55
CA TYR A 98 3.26 2.32 5.73
C TYR A 98 2.38 1.88 4.56
N TYR A 99 1.45 2.75 4.16
CA TYR A 99 0.52 2.46 3.07
C TYR A 99 1.23 2.19 1.74
N ILE A 100 2.18 3.05 1.38
CA ILE A 100 3.01 2.87 0.18
C ILE A 100 3.87 1.61 0.32
N GLY A 101 4.57 1.46 1.44
CA GLY A 101 5.43 0.30 1.71
C GLY A 101 4.69 -1.04 1.59
N ALA A 102 3.43 -1.10 2.07
CA ALA A 102 2.61 -2.30 1.99
C ALA A 102 2.21 -2.70 0.55
N LYS A 103 2.34 -1.79 -0.41
CA LYS A 103 2.06 -2.02 -1.85
C LYS A 103 3.33 -2.18 -2.70
N LEU A 104 4.50 -1.83 -2.15
CA LEU A 104 5.76 -1.93 -2.88
C LEU A 104 6.21 -3.39 -3.03
N ASN A 105 6.68 -3.69 -4.25
CA ASN A 105 7.35 -4.92 -4.62
C ASN A 105 8.57 -4.63 -5.51
N SER A 106 9.27 -5.66 -5.95
CA SER A 106 10.46 -5.54 -6.81
C SER A 106 10.13 -5.21 -8.27
N ASN A 107 8.87 -5.22 -8.68
CA ASN A 107 8.43 -4.92 -10.04
C ASN A 107 8.24 -3.42 -10.26
N VAL A 108 8.20 -3.02 -11.55
CA VAL A 108 7.94 -1.65 -11.97
C VAL A 108 6.43 -1.44 -12.17
N GLU A 109 5.69 -1.43 -11.09
CA GLU A 109 4.22 -1.30 -11.10
C GLU A 109 3.78 0.05 -10.53
N ASP A 110 2.68 0.60 -11.07
CA ASP A 110 2.08 1.82 -10.53
C ASP A 110 1.27 1.48 -9.27
N ILE A 111 1.36 2.36 -8.27
CA ILE A 111 0.63 2.22 -7.02
C ILE A 111 -0.55 3.17 -7.05
N ASP A 112 -1.77 2.63 -6.95
CA ASP A 112 -2.95 3.47 -6.79
C ASP A 112 -3.21 3.80 -5.32
N PHE A 113 -3.26 5.10 -5.03
CA PHE A 113 -3.69 5.61 -3.72
C PHE A 113 -5.22 5.68 -3.69
N ASN A 114 -5.79 4.79 -2.90
CA ASN A 114 -7.23 4.79 -2.63
C ASN A 114 -7.46 5.27 -1.19
N PRO A 115 -8.22 6.37 -0.98
CA PRO A 115 -8.46 6.94 0.35
C PRO A 115 -9.10 5.99 1.34
N ASP A 116 -10.10 5.20 0.92
CA ASP A 116 -10.80 4.27 1.80
C ASP A 116 -9.89 3.10 2.22
N ASP A 117 -9.10 2.55 1.28
CA ASP A 117 -8.09 1.51 1.55
C ASP A 117 -6.99 2.04 2.48
N PHE A 118 -6.58 3.31 2.31
CA PHE A 118 -5.61 3.96 3.18
C PHE A 118 -6.10 4.03 4.64
N ILE A 119 -7.32 4.54 4.86
CA ILE A 119 -7.93 4.60 6.21
C ILE A 119 -8.07 3.21 6.80
N ALA A 120 -8.64 2.28 6.03
CA ALA A 120 -8.89 0.92 6.50
C ALA A 120 -7.59 0.23 6.90
N ARG A 121 -6.57 0.28 6.06
CA ARG A 121 -5.28 -0.37 6.28
C ARG A 121 -4.52 0.23 7.45
N VAL A 122 -4.37 1.56 7.53
CA VAL A 122 -3.67 2.22 8.65
C VAL A 122 -4.38 1.94 9.97
N ASN A 123 -5.71 2.08 10.01
CA ASN A 123 -6.48 1.89 11.23
C ASN A 123 -6.55 0.42 11.68
N SER A 124 -6.61 -0.53 10.73
CA SER A 124 -6.60 -1.96 11.04
C SER A 124 -5.22 -2.42 11.47
N ASP A 125 -4.22 -2.21 10.64
CA ASP A 125 -2.91 -2.82 10.83
C ASP A 125 -2.08 -2.11 11.91
N LEU A 126 -1.91 -0.78 11.80
CA LEU A 126 -1.07 -0.05 12.74
C LEU A 126 -1.75 0.13 14.09
N ILE A 127 -3.03 0.51 14.12
CA ILE A 127 -3.72 0.78 15.38
C ILE A 127 -4.36 -0.49 15.94
N GLY A 128 -5.09 -1.23 15.10
CA GLY A 128 -5.84 -2.42 15.53
C GLY A 128 -4.97 -3.61 15.87
N LYS A 129 -3.81 -3.77 15.23
CA LYS A 129 -2.89 -4.89 15.46
C LYS A 129 -1.63 -4.44 16.20
N TYR A 130 -0.76 -3.66 15.56
CA TYR A 130 0.57 -3.35 16.06
C TYR A 130 0.54 -2.57 17.38
N VAL A 131 0.03 -1.33 17.39
CA VAL A 131 -0.01 -0.48 18.61
C VAL A 131 -0.87 -1.08 19.72
N ASN A 132 -1.92 -1.82 19.35
CA ASN A 132 -2.84 -2.46 20.28
C ASN A 132 -2.14 -3.45 21.21
N ILE A 133 -1.12 -4.18 20.74
CA ILE A 133 -0.33 -5.12 21.58
C ILE A 133 0.24 -4.39 22.78
N ALA A 134 1.00 -3.32 22.53
CA ALA A 134 1.66 -2.58 23.61
C ALA A 134 0.66 -1.89 24.54
N SER A 135 -0.35 -1.22 23.97
CA SER A 135 -1.34 -0.47 24.77
C SER A 135 -2.12 -1.36 25.76
N ARG A 136 -2.37 -2.62 25.38
CA ARG A 136 -3.08 -3.58 26.23
C ARG A 136 -2.16 -4.25 27.26
N ALA A 137 -0.96 -4.68 26.84
CA ALA A 137 -0.06 -5.45 27.70
C ALA A 137 0.72 -4.58 28.69
N ALA A 138 1.19 -3.40 28.27
CA ALA A 138 2.05 -2.55 29.10
C ALA A 138 1.34 -2.03 30.35
N ASN A 139 0.04 -1.76 30.27
CA ASN A 139 -0.73 -1.30 31.41
C ASN A 139 -0.78 -2.33 32.57
N PHE A 140 -0.89 -3.62 32.25
CA PHE A 140 -0.84 -4.67 33.27
C PHE A 140 0.54 -4.78 33.90
N ILE A 141 1.60 -4.71 33.09
CA ILE A 141 2.99 -4.79 33.57
C ILE A 141 3.34 -3.57 34.44
N ALA A 142 2.96 -2.37 34.02
CA ALA A 142 3.20 -1.17 34.82
C ALA A 142 2.43 -1.20 36.17
N LYS A 143 1.15 -1.63 36.12
CA LYS A 143 0.28 -1.61 37.32
C LYS A 143 0.65 -2.67 38.37
N HIS A 144 1.02 -3.88 37.95
CA HIS A 144 1.16 -5.02 38.84
C HIS A 144 2.62 -5.44 39.09
N PHE A 145 3.59 -5.01 38.25
CA PHE A 145 4.96 -5.52 38.25
C PHE A 145 6.03 -4.42 38.14
N ASP A 146 5.68 -3.18 38.36
CA ASP A 146 6.61 -2.02 38.27
C ASP A 146 7.46 -2.02 36.99
N GLY A 147 6.85 -2.36 35.88
CA GLY A 147 7.50 -2.43 34.58
C GLY A 147 8.35 -3.68 34.35
N GLN A 148 8.53 -4.57 35.32
CA GLN A 148 9.38 -5.76 35.20
C GLN A 148 8.76 -6.83 34.31
N LEU A 149 9.54 -7.30 33.33
CA LEU A 149 9.16 -8.39 32.43
C LEU A 149 9.72 -9.71 32.93
N ARG A 150 9.05 -10.79 32.54
CA ARG A 150 9.43 -12.15 32.84
C ARG A 150 9.48 -12.97 31.54
N HIS A 151 10.49 -13.80 31.42
CA HIS A 151 10.64 -14.71 30.30
C HIS A 151 10.63 -16.14 30.82
N ASP A 152 9.59 -16.89 30.47
CA ASP A 152 9.48 -18.33 30.76
C ASP A 152 9.98 -19.11 29.56
N GLY A 153 10.64 -20.26 29.81
CA GLY A 153 11.20 -21.12 28.79
C GLY A 153 12.68 -20.85 28.49
N ASP A 154 13.18 -21.50 27.43
CA ASP A 154 14.56 -21.33 26.99
C ASP A 154 14.75 -19.98 26.30
N THR A 155 15.40 -19.06 26.98
CA THR A 155 15.63 -17.70 26.47
C THR A 155 16.57 -17.67 25.27
N ALA A 156 17.49 -18.64 25.16
CA ALA A 156 18.38 -18.76 24.00
C ALA A 156 17.61 -19.18 22.74
N GLU A 157 16.71 -20.13 22.90
CA GLU A 157 15.83 -20.57 21.81
C GLU A 157 14.88 -19.44 21.34
N ILE A 158 14.31 -18.70 22.30
CA ILE A 158 13.44 -17.55 22.00
C ILE A 158 14.21 -16.47 21.24
N SER A 159 15.44 -16.14 21.66
CA SER A 159 16.30 -15.16 20.96
C SER A 159 16.67 -15.63 19.56
N ARG A 160 16.97 -16.92 19.37
CA ARG A 160 17.29 -17.53 18.09
C ARG A 160 16.09 -17.42 17.12
N GLN A 161 14.90 -17.81 17.57
CA GLN A 161 13.66 -17.69 16.75
C GLN A 161 13.38 -16.26 16.33
N ALA A 162 13.60 -15.27 17.20
CA ALA A 162 13.46 -13.87 16.87
C ALA A 162 14.50 -13.42 15.83
N GLN A 163 15.73 -13.90 15.94
CA GLN A 163 16.80 -13.59 14.98
C GLN A 163 16.55 -14.26 13.61
N ASP A 164 16.04 -15.49 13.59
CA ASP A 164 15.65 -16.18 12.35
C ASP A 164 14.52 -15.43 11.62
N ALA A 165 13.51 -14.94 12.36
CA ALA A 165 12.47 -14.10 11.80
C ALA A 165 13.02 -12.77 11.25
N ALA A 166 13.98 -12.16 11.96
CA ALA A 166 14.62 -10.94 11.50
C ALA A 166 15.44 -11.16 10.22
N THR A 167 16.17 -12.28 10.12
CA THR A 167 16.91 -12.64 8.92
C THR A 167 16.00 -12.78 7.71
N LYS A 168 14.89 -13.51 7.86
CA LYS A 168 13.88 -13.67 6.79
C LYS A 168 13.31 -12.32 6.32
N ILE A 169 13.00 -11.42 7.24
CA ILE A 169 12.46 -10.10 6.90
C ILE A 169 13.53 -9.20 6.26
N ALA A 170 14.80 -9.30 6.71
CA ALA A 170 15.90 -8.58 6.07
C ALA A 170 16.07 -8.97 4.60
N GLU A 171 16.04 -10.27 4.30
CA GLU A 171 16.11 -10.79 2.92
C GLU A 171 14.98 -10.23 2.04
N LEU A 172 13.75 -10.08 2.59
CA LEU A 172 12.64 -9.48 1.86
C LEU A 172 12.87 -7.97 1.59
N TYR A 173 13.42 -7.23 2.55
CA TYR A 173 13.76 -5.83 2.35
C TYR A 173 14.89 -5.66 1.32
N ASP A 174 15.93 -6.48 1.39
CA ASP A 174 17.05 -6.47 0.43
C ASP A 174 16.57 -6.83 -0.98
N ALA A 175 15.63 -7.76 -1.10
CA ALA A 175 14.95 -8.08 -2.35
C ALA A 175 13.95 -6.99 -2.82
N ARG A 176 13.75 -5.91 -2.06
CA ARG A 176 12.77 -4.84 -2.30
C ARG A 176 11.31 -5.32 -2.30
N GLU A 177 11.05 -6.43 -1.65
CA GLU A 177 9.73 -7.02 -1.45
C GLU A 177 9.06 -6.46 -0.18
N THR A 178 9.05 -5.12 -0.03
CA THR A 178 8.57 -4.44 1.18
C THR A 178 7.15 -4.82 1.55
N GLY A 179 6.27 -4.98 0.56
CA GLY A 179 4.89 -5.42 0.81
C GLY A 179 4.80 -6.84 1.35
N LYS A 180 5.72 -7.74 0.97
CA LYS A 180 5.80 -9.10 1.56
C LYS A 180 6.35 -9.02 2.99
N ALA A 181 7.41 -8.24 3.22
CA ALA A 181 7.95 -8.02 4.56
C ALA A 181 6.88 -7.51 5.54
N ILE A 182 6.11 -6.49 5.15
CA ILE A 182 5.02 -5.96 5.96
C ILE A 182 3.93 -7.01 6.22
N ARG A 183 3.56 -7.83 5.24
CA ARG A 183 2.57 -8.92 5.46
C ARG A 183 3.05 -9.94 6.49
N GLU A 184 4.32 -10.36 6.42
CA GLU A 184 4.90 -11.27 7.41
C GLU A 184 4.93 -10.64 8.80
N ILE A 185 5.32 -9.37 8.91
CA ILE A 185 5.31 -8.63 10.18
C ILE A 185 3.89 -8.54 10.75
N MET A 186 2.88 -8.26 9.92
CA MET A 186 1.49 -8.20 10.39
C MET A 186 0.92 -9.56 10.75
N ALA A 187 1.35 -10.65 10.08
CA ALA A 187 1.01 -12.01 10.48
C ALA A 187 1.59 -12.37 11.86
N LEU A 188 2.83 -11.95 12.14
CA LEU A 188 3.41 -12.08 13.50
C LEU A 188 2.60 -11.25 14.53
N ALA A 189 2.17 -10.05 14.18
CA ALA A 189 1.34 -9.23 15.06
C ALA A 189 -0.03 -9.88 15.35
N ASP A 190 -0.64 -10.52 14.35
CA ASP A 190 -1.88 -11.29 14.54
C ASP A 190 -1.66 -12.48 15.48
N ALA A 191 -0.57 -13.23 15.32
CA ALA A 191 -0.24 -14.37 16.21
C ALA A 191 -0.01 -13.91 17.66
N ILE A 192 0.68 -12.79 17.88
CA ILE A 192 0.90 -12.21 19.21
C ILE A 192 -0.42 -11.78 19.85
N ASN A 193 -1.32 -11.13 19.09
CA ASN A 193 -2.64 -10.74 19.59
C ASN A 193 -3.49 -11.97 19.94
N GLN A 194 -3.45 -13.03 19.13
CA GLN A 194 -4.16 -14.30 19.40
C GLN A 194 -3.65 -14.98 20.68
N ASP A 195 -2.32 -15.05 20.88
CA ASP A 195 -1.74 -15.61 22.12
C ASP A 195 -2.15 -14.78 23.35
N PHE A 196 -2.11 -13.44 23.22
CA PHE A 196 -2.54 -12.54 24.28
C PHE A 196 -4.02 -12.72 24.64
N ASP A 197 -4.89 -12.82 23.63
CA ASP A 197 -6.33 -13.02 23.84
C ASP A 197 -6.65 -14.41 24.41
N ALA A 198 -5.94 -15.45 23.98
CA ALA A 198 -6.03 -16.81 24.55
C ALA A 198 -5.63 -16.85 26.02
N GLY A 199 -4.60 -16.08 26.40
CA GLY A 199 -4.15 -15.93 27.79
C GLY A 199 -5.11 -15.18 28.70
N LYS A 200 -6.11 -14.46 28.16
CA LYS A 200 -7.15 -13.72 28.90
C LYS A 200 -6.63 -12.89 30.07
N PRO A 201 -5.64 -11.99 29.89
CA PRO A 201 -4.98 -11.27 30.99
C PRO A 201 -5.94 -10.46 31.86
N TRP A 202 -7.07 -9.97 31.31
CA TRP A 202 -8.13 -9.29 32.05
C TRP A 202 -8.87 -10.20 33.05
N VAL A 203 -8.83 -11.51 32.86
CA VAL A 203 -9.36 -12.48 33.82
C VAL A 203 -8.30 -12.78 34.88
N LEU A 204 -7.05 -13.03 34.45
CA LEU A 204 -5.91 -13.28 35.35
C LEU A 204 -5.66 -12.14 36.31
N ALA A 205 -5.82 -10.89 35.87
CA ALA A 205 -5.63 -9.69 36.70
C ALA A 205 -6.63 -9.54 37.88
N LYS A 206 -7.74 -10.30 37.87
CA LYS A 206 -8.73 -10.29 38.94
C LYS A 206 -8.41 -11.27 40.08
N ASP A 207 -7.50 -12.21 39.82
CA ASP A 207 -7.13 -13.28 40.74
C ASP A 207 -5.68 -13.08 41.23
N PRO A 208 -5.45 -12.67 42.51
CA PRO A 208 -4.11 -12.47 43.06
C PRO A 208 -3.21 -13.70 42.98
N THR A 209 -3.77 -14.91 42.92
CA THR A 209 -3.01 -16.17 42.85
C THR A 209 -2.45 -16.42 41.44
N LYS A 210 -2.98 -15.72 40.41
CA LYS A 210 -2.62 -15.87 39.00
C LYS A 210 -1.76 -14.73 38.44
N LEU A 211 -1.26 -13.86 39.30
CA LEU A 211 -0.42 -12.74 38.88
C LEU A 211 0.84 -13.19 38.12
N HIS A 212 1.39 -14.34 38.46
CA HIS A 212 2.51 -14.94 37.78
C HIS A 212 2.18 -15.29 36.30
N GLU A 213 1.02 -15.90 36.04
CA GLU A 213 0.53 -16.18 34.69
C GLU A 213 0.26 -14.88 33.93
N LEU A 214 -0.34 -13.89 34.58
CA LEU A 214 -0.56 -12.55 34.00
C LEU A 214 0.75 -11.92 33.52
N GLN A 215 1.79 -11.95 34.37
CA GLN A 215 3.10 -11.39 34.00
C GLN A 215 3.69 -12.13 32.79
N ALA A 216 3.60 -13.46 32.76
CA ALA A 216 4.11 -14.25 31.65
C ALA A 216 3.41 -13.93 30.31
N VAL A 217 2.07 -13.86 30.30
CA VAL A 217 1.28 -13.52 29.11
C VAL A 217 1.63 -12.12 28.59
N CYS A 218 1.63 -11.12 29.48
CA CYS A 218 1.94 -9.75 29.08
C CYS A 218 3.40 -9.56 28.65
N SER A 219 4.35 -10.27 29.29
CA SER A 219 5.76 -10.22 28.90
C SER A 219 6.00 -10.84 27.52
N ARG A 220 5.31 -11.95 27.17
CA ARG A 220 5.39 -12.53 25.82
C ARG A 220 4.89 -11.54 24.78
N ALA A 221 3.76 -10.89 25.02
CA ALA A 221 3.20 -9.89 24.11
C ALA A 221 4.16 -8.69 23.92
N LEU A 222 4.76 -8.17 24.98
CA LEU A 222 5.70 -7.03 24.90
C LEU A 222 7.03 -7.41 24.24
N ARG A 223 7.53 -8.63 24.46
CA ARG A 223 8.68 -9.15 23.74
C ARG A 223 8.40 -9.22 22.25
N GLY A 224 7.24 -9.78 21.87
CA GLY A 224 6.79 -9.81 20.48
C GLY A 224 6.65 -8.42 19.89
N PHE A 225 6.12 -7.46 20.66
CA PHE A 225 6.01 -6.06 20.21
C PHE A 225 7.37 -5.40 19.99
N LYS A 226 8.38 -5.69 20.83
CA LYS A 226 9.76 -5.24 20.60
C LYS A 226 10.27 -5.77 19.27
N LEU A 227 10.15 -7.08 19.04
CA LEU A 227 10.56 -7.70 17.78
C LEU A 227 9.88 -7.02 16.58
N LEU A 228 8.54 -6.89 16.60
CA LEU A 228 7.81 -6.20 15.53
C LEU A 228 8.32 -4.78 15.28
N SER A 229 8.68 -4.05 16.36
CA SER A 229 9.17 -2.67 16.27
C SER A 229 10.57 -2.60 15.62
N VAL A 230 11.43 -3.58 15.87
CA VAL A 230 12.71 -3.72 15.15
C VAL A 230 12.47 -4.00 13.68
N LEU A 231 11.60 -4.99 13.38
CA LEU A 231 11.34 -5.42 12.00
C LEU A 231 10.68 -4.33 11.14
N ILE A 232 9.81 -3.50 11.72
CA ILE A 232 9.10 -2.46 10.97
C ILE A 232 9.84 -1.11 10.96
N ALA A 233 10.95 -0.97 11.68
CA ALA A 233 11.73 0.27 11.77
C ALA A 233 12.11 0.90 10.41
N PRO A 234 12.46 0.14 9.35
CA PRO A 234 12.72 0.72 8.05
C PRO A 234 11.51 1.45 7.44
N VAL A 235 10.30 1.04 7.80
CA VAL A 235 9.04 1.63 7.31
C VAL A 235 8.54 2.73 8.24
N LEU A 236 8.59 2.50 9.56
CA LEU A 236 8.11 3.39 10.62
C LEU A 236 9.24 3.82 11.57
N PRO A 237 10.24 4.58 11.08
CA PRO A 237 11.44 4.89 11.86
C PRO A 237 11.17 5.72 13.12
N GLN A 238 10.23 6.67 13.07
CA GLN A 238 9.94 7.52 14.23
C GLN A 238 9.19 6.77 15.33
N VAL A 239 8.17 5.97 14.96
CA VAL A 239 7.44 5.14 15.92
C VAL A 239 8.37 4.10 16.53
N ALA A 240 9.21 3.43 15.73
CA ALA A 240 10.18 2.47 16.23
C ALA A 240 11.20 3.12 17.19
N ALA A 241 11.72 4.31 16.86
CA ALA A 241 12.61 5.06 17.74
C ALA A 241 11.93 5.43 19.07
N ARG A 242 10.68 5.89 19.04
CA ARG A 242 9.90 6.17 20.24
C ARG A 242 9.65 4.91 21.08
N VAL A 243 9.35 3.79 20.46
CA VAL A 243 9.22 2.51 21.17
C VAL A 243 10.52 2.13 21.86
N ALA A 244 11.67 2.25 21.18
CA ALA A 244 12.97 1.97 21.75
C ALA A 244 13.26 2.85 22.98
N THR A 245 13.09 4.17 22.83
CA THR A 245 13.48 5.13 23.86
C THR A 245 12.44 5.31 24.96
N GLU A 246 11.16 5.50 24.58
CA GLU A 246 10.09 5.82 25.54
C GLU A 246 9.59 4.57 26.27
N LEU A 247 9.40 3.43 25.56
CA LEU A 247 8.85 2.22 26.19
C LEU A 247 9.93 1.30 26.75
N PHE A 248 10.99 1.02 25.99
CA PHE A 248 12.05 0.10 26.43
C PHE A 248 13.25 0.79 27.07
N GLY A 249 13.26 2.13 27.17
CA GLY A 249 14.29 2.91 27.87
C GLY A 249 15.68 2.84 27.23
N MET A 250 15.75 2.52 25.94
CA MET A 250 17.02 2.50 25.20
C MET A 250 17.53 3.92 24.95
N HIS A 251 18.85 4.11 24.89
CA HIS A 251 19.46 5.42 24.60
C HIS A 251 19.67 5.69 23.10
N ARG A 252 19.26 4.76 22.25
CA ARG A 252 19.36 4.84 20.79
C ARG A 252 18.12 4.21 20.13
N PRO A 253 17.86 4.51 18.85
CA PRO A 253 16.90 3.74 18.05
C PRO A 253 17.31 2.27 17.97
N PHE A 254 16.34 1.42 17.60
CA PHE A 254 16.62 0.00 17.34
C PHE A 254 17.62 -0.18 16.20
N GLU A 255 18.51 -1.13 16.40
CA GLU A 255 19.32 -1.75 15.37
C GLU A 255 18.80 -3.16 15.09
N TRP A 256 19.18 -3.72 13.94
CA TRP A 256 18.65 -5.03 13.51
C TRP A 256 19.02 -6.16 14.48
N GLN A 257 20.19 -6.10 15.08
CA GLN A 257 20.67 -7.04 16.10
C GLN A 257 19.80 -7.07 17.37
N ASP A 258 19.08 -6.00 17.68
CA ASP A 258 18.20 -5.92 18.85
C ASP A 258 16.99 -6.87 18.76
N ALA A 259 16.73 -7.48 17.59
CA ALA A 259 15.67 -8.45 17.38
C ALA A 259 15.79 -9.66 18.31
N GLY A 260 17.01 -10.14 18.55
CA GLY A 260 17.29 -11.28 19.44
C GLY A 260 17.40 -10.92 20.92
N GLU A 261 17.42 -9.63 21.29
CA GLU A 261 17.57 -9.20 22.66
C GLU A 261 16.23 -9.19 23.41
N LEU A 262 16.18 -9.84 24.56
CA LEU A 262 14.97 -9.90 25.38
C LEU A 262 14.89 -8.68 26.31
N PRO A 263 13.78 -7.92 26.29
CA PRO A 263 13.62 -6.78 27.19
C PRO A 263 13.32 -7.28 28.61
N THR A 264 13.97 -6.67 29.60
CA THR A 264 13.77 -7.02 31.03
C THR A 264 12.81 -6.09 31.75
N ARG A 265 12.63 -4.90 31.24
CA ARG A 265 11.77 -3.85 31.82
C ARG A 265 11.15 -2.98 30.74
N ILE A 266 10.01 -2.36 31.07
CA ILE A 266 9.40 -1.28 30.30
C ILE A 266 9.18 -0.05 31.18
N ASN A 267 9.14 1.11 30.51
CA ASN A 267 8.62 2.36 31.07
C ASN A 267 7.08 2.40 30.95
N PRO A 268 6.39 3.32 31.63
CA PRO A 268 4.97 3.56 31.44
C PRO A 268 4.66 3.84 29.96
N TYR A 269 3.64 3.16 29.44
CA TYR A 269 3.23 3.29 28.04
C TYR A 269 2.78 4.71 27.70
N GLN A 270 3.34 5.27 26.64
CA GLN A 270 2.92 6.51 26.02
C GLN A 270 2.17 6.22 24.73
N HIS A 271 1.17 7.03 24.39
CA HIS A 271 0.39 6.84 23.18
C HIS A 271 1.26 7.02 21.93
N LEU A 272 1.39 5.96 21.13
CA LEU A 272 2.32 5.93 20.00
C LEU A 272 1.74 6.53 18.72
N MET A 273 0.46 6.26 18.44
CA MET A 273 -0.15 6.63 17.16
C MET A 273 -1.67 6.71 17.26
N THR A 274 -2.27 7.71 16.61
CA THR A 274 -3.73 7.89 16.50
C THR A 274 -4.30 7.23 15.26
N ARG A 275 -5.62 7.08 15.20
CA ARG A 275 -6.34 6.67 14.00
C ARG A 275 -6.37 7.80 12.97
N VAL A 276 -6.40 7.43 11.69
CA VAL A 276 -6.70 8.38 10.62
C VAL A 276 -8.16 8.82 10.73
N ASP A 277 -8.39 10.14 10.77
CA ASP A 277 -9.74 10.71 10.69
C ASP A 277 -10.10 10.89 9.20
N PRO A 278 -11.24 10.34 8.73
CA PRO A 278 -11.72 10.57 7.36
C PRO A 278 -11.77 12.05 6.95
N LYS A 279 -12.12 12.95 7.88
CA LYS A 279 -12.18 14.39 7.61
C LYS A 279 -10.81 15.02 7.28
N GLN A 280 -9.73 14.50 7.88
CA GLN A 280 -8.38 14.95 7.51
C GLN A 280 -8.05 14.55 6.08
N LEU A 281 -8.51 13.36 5.66
CA LEU A 281 -8.27 12.88 4.31
C LEU A 281 -9.10 13.66 3.27
N ASP A 282 -10.35 14.00 3.58
CA ASP A 282 -11.17 14.87 2.73
C ASP A 282 -10.46 16.22 2.52
N ALA A 283 -9.92 16.84 3.59
CA ALA A 283 -9.17 18.07 3.54
C ALA A 283 -7.89 18.00 2.67
N LEU A 284 -7.33 16.80 2.44
CA LEU A 284 -6.17 16.63 1.56
C LEU A 284 -6.52 16.88 0.09
N PHE A 285 -7.75 16.54 -0.32
CA PHE A 285 -8.23 16.63 -1.69
C PHE A 285 -9.11 17.86 -1.96
N ASP A 286 -9.51 18.61 -0.93
CA ASP A 286 -10.26 19.86 -1.09
C ASP A 286 -9.34 20.96 -1.66
N THR A 287 -9.57 21.31 -2.92
CA THR A 287 -8.80 22.35 -3.64
C THR A 287 -9.29 23.77 -3.38
N ASP A 288 -10.43 23.96 -2.70
CA ASP A 288 -11.12 25.26 -2.62
C ASP A 288 -10.67 26.22 -1.49
N THR A 289 -9.67 25.87 -0.66
CA THR A 289 -9.27 26.72 0.47
C THR A 289 -7.90 27.41 0.35
N ALA A 290 -7.27 27.39 -0.81
CA ALA A 290 -5.93 28.00 -1.00
C ALA A 290 -5.93 29.30 -1.83
N THR A 291 -6.95 30.18 -1.67
CA THR A 291 -6.89 31.58 -2.12
C THR A 291 -7.20 32.53 -0.97
N GLY A 292 -6.20 32.74 -0.13
CA GLY A 292 -6.30 33.72 0.95
C GLY A 292 -4.97 33.97 1.63
N SER A 293 -4.34 35.10 1.25
CA SER A 293 -3.33 35.85 2.02
C SER A 293 -1.90 35.29 2.04
N GLY A 294 -1.12 35.85 1.16
CA GLY A 294 0.35 35.83 1.21
C GLY A 294 0.89 36.94 0.31
N THR A 295 0.94 38.16 0.83
CA THR A 295 1.54 39.35 0.21
C THR A 295 2.94 39.06 -0.28
N ARG A 296 3.13 39.04 -1.60
CA ARG A 296 4.46 39.08 -2.21
C ARG A 296 4.90 40.53 -2.31
N THR A 297 5.93 40.87 -1.61
CA THR A 297 6.73 42.06 -1.87
C THR A 297 7.57 41.81 -3.13
N ASP A 298 7.26 42.60 -4.15
CA ASP A 298 8.04 42.73 -5.38
C ASP A 298 9.43 43.29 -5.08
N ASN A 299 10.43 42.69 -5.72
CA ASN A 299 11.64 43.43 -6.01
C ASN A 299 12.07 43.17 -7.46
N THR A 300 11.79 44.16 -8.27
CA THR A 300 12.12 44.34 -9.68
C THR A 300 13.60 44.66 -9.88
N THR A 301 14.23 44.07 -10.89
CA THR A 301 15.07 44.79 -11.88
C THR A 301 15.38 43.87 -13.07
N ALA A 302 14.79 44.11 -14.17
CA ALA A 302 15.22 44.66 -15.45
C ALA A 302 16.26 43.88 -16.27
N GLY A 303 15.89 43.53 -17.50
CA GLY A 303 16.80 43.12 -18.55
C GLY A 303 16.07 42.57 -19.78
N ALA A 304 15.74 43.44 -20.70
CA ALA A 304 15.00 43.21 -21.94
C ALA A 304 15.83 42.51 -23.04
N ALA A 305 15.15 41.67 -23.90
CA ALA A 305 15.12 41.91 -25.35
C ALA A 305 14.39 40.77 -26.09
N ALA A 306 13.28 41.13 -26.72
CA ALA A 306 12.88 40.95 -28.11
C ALA A 306 12.68 39.56 -28.72
N ALA A 307 11.44 39.28 -29.06
CA ALA A 307 10.99 38.39 -30.15
C ALA A 307 11.20 39.05 -31.53
N PRO A 308 11.08 38.35 -32.68
CA PRO A 308 9.76 38.16 -33.25
C PRO A 308 9.47 36.87 -34.07
N THR A 309 8.18 36.52 -34.10
CA THR A 309 7.27 36.15 -35.20
C THR A 309 7.75 35.26 -36.38
N SER A 310 7.10 34.15 -36.75
CA SER A 310 5.91 34.03 -37.57
C SER A 310 5.78 32.61 -38.19
N ALA A 311 4.60 32.05 -38.08
CA ALA A 311 3.69 31.45 -39.08
C ALA A 311 4.19 30.35 -40.03
N ALA A 312 3.52 29.16 -40.02
CA ALA A 312 2.53 28.74 -41.00
C ALA A 312 2.36 27.21 -41.03
N LYS A 313 1.13 26.74 -40.91
CA LYS A 313 0.65 25.44 -41.42
C LYS A 313 0.46 25.59 -42.95
N PRO A 314 0.48 24.51 -43.77
CA PRO A 314 -0.71 23.68 -43.92
C PRO A 314 -0.53 22.18 -44.32
N ALA A 315 -1.56 21.43 -43.98
CA ALA A 315 -2.42 20.51 -44.72
C ALA A 315 -1.90 19.24 -45.46
N LYS A 316 -2.51 18.10 -45.05
CA LYS A 316 -3.14 16.97 -45.78
C LYS A 316 -2.52 16.44 -47.07
N THR A 317 -2.31 15.08 -47.14
CA THR A 317 -3.02 14.12 -48.04
C THR A 317 -2.54 12.68 -47.79
N ALA A 318 -3.47 11.78 -47.48
CA ALA A 318 -4.01 10.64 -48.23
C ALA A 318 -3.17 9.36 -48.39
N LYS A 319 -3.78 8.26 -47.92
CA LYS A 319 -3.55 6.81 -48.18
C LYS A 319 -3.67 6.49 -49.69
N PRO A 320 -3.13 5.34 -50.22
CA PRO A 320 -3.78 4.02 -50.13
C PRO A 320 -2.81 2.80 -50.04
N ALA A 321 -3.14 1.75 -49.38
CA ALA A 321 -3.85 0.48 -49.68
C ALA A 321 -3.04 -0.62 -50.41
N GLN A 322 -3.02 -1.82 -49.75
CA GLN A 322 -2.99 -3.22 -50.26
C GLN A 322 -1.71 -3.78 -50.91
N SER A 323 -1.17 -4.95 -50.50
CA SER A 323 -1.73 -6.29 -50.63
C SER A 323 -0.82 -7.39 -50.02
N ALA A 324 -1.44 -8.32 -49.35
CA ALA A 324 -1.40 -9.78 -49.43
C ALA A 324 -0.06 -10.55 -49.61
N GLY A 325 0.15 -11.57 -48.76
CA GLY A 325 0.97 -12.73 -49.04
C GLY A 325 1.47 -13.49 -47.81
N SER A 326 0.80 -14.55 -47.39
CA SER A 326 1.27 -15.60 -46.44
C SER A 326 1.62 -16.87 -47.23
N PRO A 327 2.08 -17.97 -46.58
CA PRO A 327 3.19 -18.30 -45.68
C PRO A 327 4.15 -19.34 -46.32
N PRO A 328 5.01 -20.18 -45.74
CA PRO A 328 4.89 -20.95 -44.50
C PRO A 328 6.18 -21.32 -43.69
N SER A 329 5.94 -21.70 -42.45
CA SER A 329 6.39 -22.86 -41.66
C SER A 329 7.78 -22.98 -41.02
N GLN A 330 7.69 -23.36 -39.75
CA GLN A 330 8.53 -24.23 -38.86
C GLN A 330 9.80 -23.63 -38.30
N SER A 331 10.16 -23.75 -37.04
CA SER A 331 9.74 -24.49 -35.83
C SER A 331 10.76 -24.24 -34.72
N ARG A 332 10.35 -24.38 -33.45
CA ARG A 332 11.17 -24.57 -32.25
C ARG A 332 11.89 -23.35 -31.65
N ALA A 333 11.19 -22.70 -30.72
CA ALA A 333 11.69 -22.11 -29.46
C ALA A 333 10.48 -21.72 -28.58
N SER A 334 9.71 -22.67 -28.07
CA SER A 334 8.50 -22.41 -27.27
C SER A 334 8.46 -23.03 -25.87
N ASP A 335 9.56 -23.59 -25.34
CA ASP A 335 9.47 -24.32 -24.06
C ASP A 335 10.06 -23.59 -22.84
N THR A 336 10.66 -22.42 -23.03
CA THR A 336 11.25 -21.65 -21.90
C THR A 336 10.43 -20.44 -21.47
N ALA A 337 9.48 -19.97 -22.30
CA ALA A 337 8.62 -18.84 -21.94
C ALA A 337 7.35 -19.27 -21.18
N GLU A 338 6.88 -20.50 -21.39
CA GLU A 338 5.69 -21.03 -20.70
C GLU A 338 5.96 -21.44 -19.25
N LEU A 339 7.18 -21.86 -18.92
CA LEU A 339 7.59 -22.17 -17.55
C LEU A 339 7.82 -20.90 -16.68
N ALA A 340 8.17 -19.76 -17.30
CA ALA A 340 8.33 -18.50 -16.60
C ALA A 340 6.99 -17.79 -16.32
N ALA A 341 5.97 -18.03 -17.16
CA ALA A 341 4.62 -17.50 -16.93
C ALA A 341 3.84 -18.29 -15.86
N ALA A 342 4.13 -19.58 -15.68
CA ALA A 342 3.51 -20.40 -14.65
C ALA A 342 3.98 -20.08 -13.22
N ALA A 343 5.24 -19.64 -13.05
CA ALA A 343 5.79 -19.33 -11.73
C ALA A 343 5.29 -17.97 -11.15
N ALA A 344 4.72 -17.10 -11.97
CA ALA A 344 4.19 -15.79 -11.51
C ALA A 344 2.74 -15.85 -10.98
N VAL A 345 2.07 -17.00 -11.06
CA VAL A 345 0.65 -17.18 -10.71
C VAL A 345 0.43 -17.90 -9.40
N GLU A 346 1.45 -18.50 -8.80
CA GLU A 346 1.31 -19.36 -7.59
C GLU A 346 0.91 -18.62 -6.30
N GLY A 347 0.91 -17.27 -6.26
CA GLY A 347 0.52 -16.47 -5.10
C GLY A 347 -0.99 -16.13 -5.01
N ASN A 348 -1.78 -16.34 -6.06
CA ASN A 348 -3.18 -15.89 -6.12
C ASN A 348 -4.15 -16.96 -6.66
N LEU A 349 -3.72 -18.21 -6.70
CA LEU A 349 -4.60 -19.30 -7.11
C LEU A 349 -5.59 -19.63 -5.99
N ILE A 350 -6.88 -19.67 -6.36
CA ILE A 350 -7.94 -20.17 -5.49
C ILE A 350 -8.25 -21.61 -5.89
N SER A 351 -8.66 -22.44 -4.92
CA SER A 351 -9.13 -23.79 -5.21
C SER A 351 -10.46 -23.76 -5.96
N ILE A 352 -10.78 -24.83 -6.68
CA ILE A 352 -12.09 -24.96 -7.30
C ILE A 352 -13.22 -24.94 -6.25
N ASP A 353 -12.96 -25.46 -5.05
CA ASP A 353 -13.92 -25.45 -3.95
C ASP A 353 -14.17 -24.03 -3.44
N ASP A 354 -13.17 -23.17 -3.40
CA ASP A 354 -13.34 -21.75 -3.05
C ASP A 354 -14.13 -20.99 -4.11
N PHE A 355 -13.88 -21.28 -5.38
CA PHE A 355 -14.67 -20.69 -6.48
C PHE A 355 -16.13 -21.16 -6.44
N LEU A 356 -16.39 -22.43 -6.17
CA LEU A 356 -17.75 -23.00 -6.09
C LEU A 356 -18.59 -22.45 -4.94
N ARG A 357 -17.96 -21.79 -3.94
CA ARG A 357 -18.68 -21.05 -2.88
C ARG A 357 -19.33 -19.76 -3.40
N VAL A 358 -18.86 -19.22 -4.51
CA VAL A 358 -19.46 -18.03 -5.13
C VAL A 358 -20.64 -18.47 -5.98
N ASP A 359 -21.85 -17.99 -5.66
CA ASP A 359 -23.05 -18.27 -6.47
C ASP A 359 -23.23 -17.21 -7.55
N LEU A 360 -22.70 -17.48 -8.75
CA LEU A 360 -22.86 -16.63 -9.90
C LEU A 360 -24.15 -16.99 -10.66
N ARG A 361 -25.01 -15.98 -10.88
CA ARG A 361 -26.31 -16.14 -11.56
C ARG A 361 -26.48 -15.16 -12.71
N ILE A 362 -27.26 -15.57 -13.69
CA ILE A 362 -27.79 -14.66 -14.71
C ILE A 362 -28.98 -13.93 -14.11
N ALA A 363 -29.00 -12.61 -14.23
CA ALA A 363 -30.10 -11.78 -13.80
C ALA A 363 -30.54 -10.85 -14.90
N LYS A 364 -31.87 -10.58 -15.00
CA LYS A 364 -32.45 -9.61 -15.93
C LYS A 364 -32.67 -8.28 -15.22
N ILE A 365 -32.23 -7.18 -15.80
CA ILE A 365 -32.49 -5.85 -15.25
C ILE A 365 -33.95 -5.48 -15.53
N LEU A 366 -34.75 -5.36 -14.48
CA LEU A 366 -36.16 -4.96 -14.56
C LEU A 366 -36.30 -3.44 -14.61
N SER A 367 -35.54 -2.73 -13.78
CA SER A 367 -35.48 -1.27 -13.81
C SER A 367 -34.07 -0.78 -13.47
N ALA A 368 -33.72 0.38 -13.98
CA ALA A 368 -32.49 1.09 -13.66
C ALA A 368 -32.82 2.57 -13.45
N GLU A 369 -32.31 3.16 -12.39
CA GLU A 369 -32.64 4.52 -11.99
C GLU A 369 -31.41 5.30 -11.50
N PHE A 370 -31.38 6.60 -11.77
CA PHE A 370 -30.49 7.51 -11.11
C PHE A 370 -30.86 7.66 -9.64
N ILE A 371 -29.84 7.77 -8.79
CA ILE A 371 -30.05 8.01 -7.36
C ILE A 371 -29.76 9.49 -7.09
N GLU A 372 -30.71 10.19 -6.50
CA GLU A 372 -30.53 11.57 -6.08
C GLU A 372 -29.46 11.65 -4.97
N GLY A 373 -28.45 12.50 -5.17
CA GLY A 373 -27.31 12.64 -4.28
C GLY A 373 -26.27 11.51 -4.36
N ALA A 374 -26.26 10.72 -5.44
CA ALA A 374 -25.19 9.75 -5.75
C ALA A 374 -24.69 9.93 -7.17
N ASP A 375 -23.46 10.43 -7.34
CA ASP A 375 -22.90 10.76 -8.65
C ASP A 375 -22.35 9.54 -9.42
N LYS A 376 -22.09 8.44 -8.74
CA LYS A 376 -21.45 7.25 -9.33
C LYS A 376 -22.37 6.04 -9.43
N LEU A 377 -23.52 6.04 -8.74
CA LEU A 377 -24.33 4.85 -8.56
C LEU A 377 -25.63 4.91 -9.37
N LEU A 378 -26.00 3.75 -9.91
CA LEU A 378 -27.35 3.45 -10.39
C LEU A 378 -28.01 2.45 -9.42
N ARG A 379 -29.32 2.61 -9.19
CA ARG A 379 -30.14 1.60 -8.57
C ARG A 379 -30.66 0.67 -9.64
N LEU A 380 -30.43 -0.62 -9.47
CA LEU A 380 -30.92 -1.65 -10.39
C LEU A 380 -31.86 -2.60 -9.64
N LYS A 381 -33.02 -2.89 -10.20
CA LYS A 381 -33.87 -4.00 -9.81
C LYS A 381 -33.62 -5.14 -10.77
N LEU A 382 -33.38 -6.31 -10.24
CA LEU A 382 -32.99 -7.51 -10.98
C LEU A 382 -33.98 -8.63 -10.73
N ASP A 383 -34.34 -9.35 -11.78
CA ASP A 383 -34.98 -10.67 -11.70
C ASP A 383 -33.86 -11.73 -11.74
N VAL A 384 -33.74 -12.50 -10.68
CA VAL A 384 -32.74 -13.57 -10.52
C VAL A 384 -33.42 -14.96 -10.58
N GLY A 385 -34.54 -15.07 -11.26
CA GLY A 385 -35.31 -16.30 -11.43
C GLY A 385 -35.87 -16.83 -10.11
N GLU A 386 -35.55 -18.07 -9.75
CA GLU A 386 -36.04 -18.71 -8.51
C GLU A 386 -35.62 -17.99 -7.22
N LEU A 387 -34.57 -17.17 -7.26
CA LEU A 387 -34.12 -16.36 -6.13
C LEU A 387 -34.93 -15.06 -5.96
N GLY A 388 -35.89 -14.81 -6.85
CA GLY A 388 -36.78 -13.65 -6.81
C GLY A 388 -36.13 -12.35 -7.26
N GLU A 389 -36.80 -11.25 -6.98
CA GLU A 389 -36.28 -9.91 -7.28
C GLU A 389 -35.24 -9.49 -6.25
N ARG A 390 -34.18 -8.82 -6.73
CA ARG A 390 -33.09 -8.26 -5.93
C ARG A 390 -32.85 -6.82 -6.29
N GLN A 391 -32.52 -6.00 -5.29
CA GLN A 391 -32.04 -4.64 -5.50
C GLN A 391 -30.54 -4.58 -5.32
N ILE A 392 -29.84 -3.98 -6.27
CA ILE A 392 -28.40 -3.71 -6.15
C ILE A 392 -28.07 -2.25 -6.48
N PHE A 393 -26.93 -1.79 -5.99
CA PHE A 393 -26.34 -0.50 -6.33
C PHE A 393 -25.04 -0.72 -7.11
N ALA A 394 -24.98 -0.20 -8.35
CA ALA A 394 -23.85 -0.41 -9.25
C ALA A 394 -23.16 0.90 -9.61
N GLY A 395 -21.84 0.92 -9.53
CA GLY A 395 -20.99 2.09 -9.82
C GLY A 395 -20.76 2.34 -11.32
N ILE A 396 -21.82 2.29 -12.13
CA ILE A 396 -21.74 2.35 -13.61
C ILE A 396 -22.43 3.59 -14.21
N ARG A 397 -22.82 4.57 -13.38
CA ARG A 397 -23.56 5.78 -13.82
C ARG A 397 -22.79 6.58 -14.89
N ALA A 398 -21.45 6.58 -14.82
CA ALA A 398 -20.63 7.33 -15.78
C ALA A 398 -20.57 6.67 -17.18
N ALA A 399 -20.82 5.36 -17.26
CA ALA A 399 -20.67 4.56 -18.46
C ALA A 399 -22.00 4.20 -19.14
N TYR A 400 -23.11 4.17 -18.38
CA TYR A 400 -24.40 3.69 -18.88
C TYR A 400 -25.55 4.64 -18.56
N ASP A 401 -26.38 4.90 -19.57
CA ASP A 401 -27.71 5.47 -19.35
C ASP A 401 -28.65 4.38 -18.82
N PRO A 402 -29.40 4.61 -17.73
CA PRO A 402 -30.35 3.66 -17.17
C PRO A 402 -31.31 3.04 -18.20
N ALA A 403 -31.78 3.83 -19.16
CA ALA A 403 -32.70 3.35 -20.20
C ALA A 403 -32.10 2.25 -21.09
N THR A 404 -30.78 2.25 -21.28
CA THR A 404 -30.06 1.26 -22.10
C THR A 404 -29.81 -0.06 -21.37
N LEU A 405 -30.00 -0.09 -20.06
CA LEU A 405 -29.76 -1.26 -19.22
C LEU A 405 -31.01 -2.12 -19.02
N VAL A 406 -32.19 -1.54 -19.07
CA VAL A 406 -33.45 -2.26 -18.83
C VAL A 406 -33.64 -3.38 -19.87
N GLY A 407 -33.97 -4.57 -19.37
CA GLY A 407 -34.14 -5.77 -20.19
C GLY A 407 -32.87 -6.55 -20.49
N ARG A 408 -31.67 -6.00 -20.22
CA ARG A 408 -30.40 -6.72 -20.41
C ARG A 408 -30.23 -7.85 -19.40
N LEU A 409 -29.60 -8.93 -19.85
CA LEU A 409 -29.11 -10.00 -19.00
C LEU A 409 -27.68 -9.69 -18.56
N ILE A 410 -27.40 -9.87 -17.27
CA ILE A 410 -26.11 -9.61 -16.64
C ILE A 410 -25.71 -10.76 -15.73
N VAL A 411 -24.43 -10.83 -15.39
CA VAL A 411 -23.91 -11.79 -14.39
C VAL A 411 -23.84 -11.10 -13.02
N VAL A 412 -24.39 -11.76 -11.99
CA VAL A 412 -24.40 -11.26 -10.63
C VAL A 412 -23.90 -12.29 -9.63
N VAL A 413 -23.25 -11.83 -8.55
CA VAL A 413 -22.95 -12.63 -7.36
C VAL A 413 -24.19 -12.59 -6.48
N ALA A 414 -24.87 -13.73 -6.33
CA ALA A 414 -26.19 -13.81 -5.69
C ALA A 414 -26.11 -14.14 -4.18
N ASN A 415 -25.00 -14.65 -3.69
CA ASN A 415 -24.84 -15.08 -2.29
C ASN A 415 -23.96 -14.14 -1.44
N LEU A 416 -23.85 -12.87 -1.83
CA LEU A 416 -23.25 -11.85 -0.97
C LEU A 416 -24.20 -11.44 0.15
N GLU A 417 -23.65 -11.19 1.33
CA GLU A 417 -24.40 -10.58 2.43
C GLU A 417 -25.00 -9.23 2.02
N PRO A 418 -26.29 -8.98 2.33
CA PRO A 418 -26.93 -7.72 2.03
C PRO A 418 -26.20 -6.55 2.70
N ARG A 419 -25.77 -5.57 1.91
CA ARG A 419 -25.03 -4.41 2.39
C ARG A 419 -25.95 -3.21 2.56
N LYS A 420 -26.03 -2.69 3.78
CA LYS A 420 -26.73 -1.42 4.07
C LYS A 420 -25.90 -0.26 3.53
N MET A 421 -26.49 0.52 2.64
CA MET A 421 -25.92 1.72 2.05
C MET A 421 -26.80 2.94 2.37
N ARG A 422 -26.29 4.15 2.15
CA ARG A 422 -27.04 5.41 2.39
C ARG A 422 -28.40 5.45 1.66
N PHE A 423 -28.50 4.78 0.51
CA PHE A 423 -29.67 4.83 -0.38
C PHE A 423 -30.54 3.57 -0.35
N GLY A 424 -30.25 2.62 0.55
CA GLY A 424 -30.98 1.36 0.68
C GLY A 424 -30.08 0.16 0.93
N VAL A 425 -30.62 -1.04 0.71
CA VAL A 425 -29.88 -2.30 0.87
C VAL A 425 -29.48 -2.82 -0.50
N SER A 426 -28.21 -3.21 -0.69
CA SER A 426 -27.71 -3.90 -1.88
C SER A 426 -27.64 -5.40 -1.59
N GLU A 427 -28.34 -6.21 -2.36
CA GLU A 427 -28.53 -7.65 -2.15
C GLU A 427 -27.75 -8.50 -3.15
N GLY A 428 -26.58 -8.04 -3.54
CA GLY A 428 -25.69 -8.72 -4.48
C GLY A 428 -24.76 -7.73 -5.18
N MET A 429 -23.98 -8.21 -6.13
CA MET A 429 -23.05 -7.43 -6.93
C MET A 429 -23.07 -7.88 -8.37
N MET A 430 -23.21 -6.95 -9.32
CA MET A 430 -23.05 -7.25 -10.73
C MET A 430 -21.56 -7.33 -11.12
N LEU A 431 -21.23 -8.17 -12.08
CA LEU A 431 -19.89 -8.27 -12.62
C LEU A 431 -19.71 -7.34 -13.83
N ALA A 432 -18.61 -6.62 -13.82
CA ALA A 432 -18.20 -5.77 -14.93
C ALA A 432 -16.68 -5.82 -15.06
N ALA A 433 -16.19 -5.67 -16.30
CA ALA A 433 -14.77 -5.59 -16.63
C ALA A 433 -14.38 -4.13 -16.90
N GLY A 434 -13.12 -3.78 -16.66
CA GLY A 434 -12.56 -2.48 -16.98
C GLY A 434 -12.07 -1.70 -15.75
N PRO A 435 -11.32 -0.60 -15.99
CA PRO A 435 -10.69 0.19 -14.92
C PRO A 435 -11.68 1.07 -14.15
N GLY A 436 -12.94 1.19 -14.58
CA GLY A 436 -13.97 2.02 -13.96
C GLY A 436 -14.27 3.31 -14.72
N GLY A 437 -15.11 4.18 -14.13
CA GLY A 437 -15.52 5.42 -14.77
C GLY A 437 -16.33 5.20 -16.04
N LYS A 438 -15.86 5.74 -17.19
CA LYS A 438 -16.49 5.55 -18.52
C LYS A 438 -16.06 4.24 -19.20
N ASP A 439 -14.97 3.65 -18.75
CA ASP A 439 -14.35 2.44 -19.33
C ASP A 439 -14.69 1.21 -18.48
N ILE A 440 -15.95 1.06 -18.15
CA ILE A 440 -16.49 -0.10 -17.44
C ILE A 440 -17.49 -0.83 -18.33
N PHE A 441 -17.33 -2.16 -18.45
CA PHE A 441 -18.10 -3.00 -19.36
C PHE A 441 -18.86 -4.06 -18.57
N VAL A 442 -20.18 -4.00 -18.60
CA VAL A 442 -21.05 -4.96 -17.94
C VAL A 442 -20.94 -6.32 -18.62
N LEU A 443 -20.66 -7.38 -17.85
CA LEU A 443 -20.63 -8.74 -18.36
C LEU A 443 -22.06 -9.22 -18.65
N SER A 444 -22.30 -9.59 -19.90
CA SER A 444 -23.59 -10.09 -20.38
C SER A 444 -23.40 -11.48 -20.97
N PRO A 445 -24.31 -12.43 -20.74
CA PRO A 445 -24.29 -13.72 -21.41
C PRO A 445 -24.69 -13.60 -22.87
N ASP A 446 -24.38 -14.64 -23.64
CA ASP A 446 -24.89 -14.78 -25.03
C ASP A 446 -26.42 -14.99 -25.09
N SER A 447 -26.96 -14.94 -26.30
CA SER A 447 -28.38 -15.19 -26.52
C SER A 447 -28.78 -16.60 -26.10
N GLY A 448 -29.95 -16.73 -25.46
CA GLY A 448 -30.49 -18.00 -24.95
C GLY A 448 -30.34 -18.24 -23.47
N ALA A 449 -29.58 -17.38 -22.76
CA ALA A 449 -29.53 -17.43 -21.31
C ALA A 449 -30.83 -16.91 -20.69
N ALA A 450 -31.23 -17.45 -19.52
CA ALA A 450 -32.43 -17.07 -18.81
C ALA A 450 -32.10 -16.63 -17.35
N PRO A 451 -32.91 -15.75 -16.74
CA PRO A 451 -32.77 -15.36 -15.35
C PRO A 451 -32.74 -16.56 -14.40
N GLY A 452 -31.88 -16.54 -13.38
CA GLY A 452 -31.70 -17.61 -12.42
C GLY A 452 -30.72 -18.70 -12.83
N GLN A 453 -30.31 -18.79 -14.09
CA GLN A 453 -29.31 -19.77 -14.52
C GLN A 453 -27.98 -19.55 -13.80
N ARG A 454 -27.41 -20.65 -13.30
CA ARG A 454 -26.11 -20.63 -12.63
C ARG A 454 -24.96 -20.59 -13.65
N VAL A 455 -24.03 -19.70 -13.46
CA VAL A 455 -22.77 -19.64 -14.18
C VAL A 455 -21.81 -20.66 -13.54
N LYS A 456 -21.23 -21.53 -14.36
CA LYS A 456 -20.38 -22.64 -13.90
C LYS A 456 -18.95 -22.41 -14.37
#